data_75a3be10a21dab6b249f28ff3e160ac0
#
_entry.id   75a3be10a21dab6b249f28ff3e160ac0
#
_cell.length_a   1.000
_cell.length_b   1.000
_cell.length_c   1.000
_cell.angle_alpha   90.00
_cell.angle_beta   90.00
_cell.angle_gamma   90.00
#
_symmetry.space_group_name_H-M   'P 1'
#
loop_
_entity.id
_entity.type
_entity.pdbx_description
1 polymer ?
#
loop_
_entity_poly.entity_id
_entity_poly.type
_entity_poly.pdbx_seq_one_letter_code
_entity_poly.pdbx_strand_id
1 'polypeptide(L)'
;MVPAVVKVTDKYSIGKCPVTNAEYLAFMQATGYQPPKHWVNGVVPDGKLDHPVTYVSYYDAVEYCKWLSSVTGRAFRLPSGDEWTMAATGGDGREYPWGNKKPDETLCNFNMNVGDTTPVGKYPDGASPYGALDMSGNVWEWTSEEYK
;
A
#
# COMPACT_ATOMS: atom_id res chain seq x y z
N MET A 1 -1.39 -13.34 11.33
CA MET A 1 -1.09 -12.97 9.94
C MET A 1 0.03 -11.92 9.94
N VAL A 2 1.11 -12.19 9.25
CA VAL A 2 2.22 -11.22 9.09
C VAL A 2 2.25 -10.81 7.63
N PRO A 3 2.12 -9.51 7.30
CA PRO A 3 2.15 -9.08 5.90
C PRO A 3 3.54 -9.32 5.29
N ALA A 4 3.59 -9.54 3.98
CA ALA A 4 4.84 -9.63 3.25
C ALA A 4 5.53 -8.27 3.24
N VAL A 5 6.81 -8.23 3.59
CA VAL A 5 7.62 -7.01 3.61
C VAL A 5 8.89 -7.21 2.80
N VAL A 6 9.45 -6.11 2.31
CA VAL A 6 10.75 -6.09 1.66
C VAL A 6 11.69 -5.21 2.47
N LYS A 7 12.94 -5.63 2.61
CA LYS A 7 13.96 -4.87 3.34
C LYS A 7 14.47 -3.74 2.46
N VAL A 8 14.43 -2.52 2.96
CA VAL A 8 14.92 -1.32 2.26
C VAL A 8 16.33 -0.97 2.75
N THR A 9 16.49 -0.84 4.07
CA THR A 9 17.80 -0.62 4.71
C THR A 9 17.90 -1.52 5.93
N ASP A 10 19.04 -1.47 6.62
CA ASP A 10 19.19 -2.19 7.89
C ASP A 10 18.25 -1.66 8.98
N LYS A 11 17.70 -0.46 8.78
CA LYS A 11 16.85 0.21 9.78
C LYS A 11 15.35 -0.06 9.57
N TYR A 12 14.90 -0.37 8.34
CA TYR A 12 13.47 -0.59 8.12
C TYR A 12 13.18 -1.45 6.89
N SER A 13 12.00 -2.05 6.93
CA SER A 13 11.37 -2.73 5.80
C SER A 13 10.05 -2.04 5.47
N ILE A 14 9.54 -2.25 4.27
CA ILE A 14 8.26 -1.69 3.84
C ILE A 14 7.35 -2.83 3.33
N GLY A 15 6.05 -2.65 3.38
CA GLY A 15 5.12 -3.61 2.81
C GLY A 15 5.42 -3.84 1.34
N LYS A 16 5.44 -5.11 0.91
CA LYS A 16 5.70 -5.44 -0.49
C LYS A 16 4.61 -4.89 -1.42
N CYS A 17 3.38 -4.85 -0.93
CA CYS A 17 2.21 -4.34 -1.65
C CYS A 17 1.43 -3.38 -0.76
N PRO A 18 0.54 -2.54 -1.32
CA PRO A 18 -0.42 -1.80 -0.52
C PRO A 18 -1.29 -2.72 0.34
N VAL A 19 -1.84 -2.20 1.44
CA VAL A 19 -2.78 -2.95 2.28
C VAL A 19 -4.01 -3.29 1.45
N THR A 20 -4.41 -4.56 1.47
CA THR A 20 -5.58 -5.03 0.72
C THR A 20 -6.87 -4.86 1.51
N ASN A 21 -8.00 -4.93 0.80
CA ASN A 21 -9.31 -4.96 1.43
C ASN A 21 -9.45 -6.14 2.39
N ALA A 22 -8.90 -7.31 2.04
CA ALA A 22 -8.93 -8.49 2.91
C ALA A 22 -8.18 -8.24 4.23
N GLU A 23 -7.00 -7.62 4.16
CA GLU A 23 -6.22 -7.28 5.34
C GLU A 23 -6.92 -6.25 6.22
N TYR A 24 -7.51 -5.23 5.61
CA TYR A 24 -8.27 -4.21 6.33
C TYR A 24 -9.55 -4.79 6.96
N LEU A 25 -10.21 -5.74 6.29
CA LEU A 25 -11.36 -6.45 6.84
C LEU A 25 -10.99 -7.21 8.12
N ALA A 26 -9.84 -7.88 8.13
CA ALA A 26 -9.35 -8.58 9.32
C ALA A 26 -9.17 -7.61 10.51
N PHE A 27 -8.65 -6.42 10.26
CA PHE A 27 -8.53 -5.35 11.25
C PHE A 27 -9.91 -4.93 11.79
N MET A 28 -10.86 -4.69 10.91
CA MET A 28 -12.23 -4.30 11.30
C MET A 28 -12.90 -5.39 12.15
N GLN A 29 -12.76 -6.64 11.74
CA GLN A 29 -13.36 -7.77 12.47
C GLN A 29 -12.75 -7.95 13.86
N ALA A 30 -11.44 -7.71 13.98
CA ALA A 30 -10.75 -7.86 15.26
C ALA A 30 -11.02 -6.71 16.24
N THR A 31 -11.25 -5.50 15.74
CA THR A 31 -11.31 -4.28 16.56
C THR A 31 -12.68 -3.62 16.61
N GLY A 32 -13.60 -3.99 15.72
CA GLY A 32 -14.88 -3.29 15.57
C GLY A 32 -14.75 -1.93 14.88
N TYR A 33 -13.65 -1.66 14.23
CA TYR A 33 -13.40 -0.37 13.56
C TYR A 33 -14.40 -0.17 12.42
N GLN A 34 -14.74 1.09 12.12
CA GLN A 34 -15.72 1.42 11.10
C GLN A 34 -15.20 1.08 9.69
N PRO A 35 -16.07 0.61 8.77
CA PRO A 35 -15.66 0.29 7.41
C PRO A 35 -15.43 1.54 6.56
N PRO A 36 -14.66 1.42 5.45
CA PRO A 36 -14.62 2.47 4.43
C PRO A 36 -16.03 2.81 3.95
N LYS A 37 -16.25 4.08 3.63
CA LYS A 37 -17.61 4.61 3.33
C LYS A 37 -18.30 3.90 2.16
N HIS A 38 -17.53 3.45 1.18
CA HIS A 38 -18.08 2.82 -0.04
C HIS A 38 -18.42 1.34 0.14
N TRP A 39 -18.08 0.73 1.27
CA TRP A 39 -18.45 -0.67 1.54
C TRP A 39 -19.90 -0.73 1.99
N VAL A 40 -20.78 -1.27 1.14
CA VAL A 40 -22.19 -1.38 1.45
C VAL A 40 -22.39 -2.35 2.62
N ASN A 41 -22.99 -1.87 3.72
CA ASN A 41 -23.21 -2.65 4.95
C ASN A 41 -21.90 -3.25 5.52
N GLY A 42 -20.76 -2.60 5.30
CA GLY A 42 -19.47 -3.09 5.78
C GLY A 42 -18.93 -4.29 5.01
N VAL A 43 -19.44 -4.55 3.82
CA VAL A 43 -19.04 -5.69 2.99
C VAL A 43 -18.06 -5.24 1.91
N VAL A 44 -16.95 -5.97 1.77
CA VAL A 44 -15.98 -5.69 0.70
C VAL A 44 -16.67 -5.83 -0.66
N PRO A 45 -16.47 -4.88 -1.59
CA PRO A 45 -17.04 -5.01 -2.93
C PRO A 45 -16.63 -6.34 -3.59
N ASP A 46 -17.53 -6.93 -4.34
CA ASP A 46 -17.33 -8.23 -5.00
C ASP A 46 -16.06 -8.25 -5.85
N GLY A 47 -15.27 -9.31 -5.69
CA GLY A 47 -14.07 -9.53 -6.48
C GLY A 47 -12.90 -8.63 -6.11
N LYS A 48 -12.96 -7.89 -4.99
CA LYS A 48 -11.94 -6.89 -4.63
C LYS A 48 -11.18 -7.20 -3.34
N LEU A 49 -11.23 -8.42 -2.83
CA LEU A 49 -10.49 -8.77 -1.61
C LEU A 49 -8.99 -8.53 -1.74
N ASP A 50 -8.41 -8.76 -2.90
CA ASP A 50 -6.99 -8.58 -3.19
C ASP A 50 -6.64 -7.23 -3.81
N HIS A 51 -7.61 -6.31 -3.90
CA HIS A 51 -7.38 -4.93 -4.31
C HIS A 51 -6.95 -4.08 -3.10
N PRO A 52 -6.23 -2.96 -3.32
CA PRO A 52 -5.86 -2.10 -2.21
C PRO A 52 -7.10 -1.46 -1.59
N VAL A 53 -7.07 -1.31 -0.26
CA VAL A 53 -8.15 -0.61 0.46
C VAL A 53 -8.10 0.88 0.10
N THR A 54 -9.29 1.46 -0.16
CA THR A 54 -9.46 2.87 -0.51
C THR A 54 -10.43 3.54 0.45
N TYR A 55 -10.53 4.87 0.39
CA TYR A 55 -11.40 5.68 1.25
C TYR A 55 -11.07 5.49 2.74
N VAL A 56 -9.79 5.40 3.06
CA VAL A 56 -9.30 5.38 4.43
C VAL A 56 -8.60 6.70 4.72
N SER A 57 -8.84 7.26 5.92
CA SER A 57 -8.20 8.50 6.35
C SER A 57 -6.79 8.22 6.91
N TYR A 58 -6.02 9.29 7.13
CA TYR A 58 -4.74 9.20 7.83
C TYR A 58 -4.92 8.50 9.19
N TYR A 59 -5.95 8.87 9.94
CA TYR A 59 -6.20 8.27 11.26
C TYR A 59 -6.57 6.78 11.17
N ASP A 60 -7.33 6.40 10.14
CA ASP A 60 -7.66 5.00 9.88
C ASP A 60 -6.38 4.20 9.63
N ALA A 61 -5.45 4.75 8.84
CA ALA A 61 -4.18 4.11 8.53
C ALA A 61 -3.30 3.97 9.78
N VAL A 62 -3.26 4.98 10.64
CA VAL A 62 -2.51 4.93 11.91
C VAL A 62 -3.08 3.85 12.83
N GLU A 63 -4.40 3.78 12.97
CA GLU A 63 -5.04 2.75 13.80
C GLU A 63 -4.79 1.34 13.28
N TYR A 64 -4.80 1.16 11.96
CA TYR A 64 -4.44 -0.12 11.33
C TYR A 64 -3.00 -0.52 11.72
N CYS A 65 -2.04 0.39 11.61
CA CYS A 65 -0.65 0.13 11.98
C CYS A 65 -0.50 -0.24 13.45
N LYS A 66 -1.23 0.43 14.35
CA LYS A 66 -1.22 0.11 15.77
C LYS A 66 -1.74 -1.30 16.04
N TRP A 67 -2.86 -1.66 15.41
CA TRP A 67 -3.42 -3.01 15.54
C TRP A 67 -2.45 -4.06 15.01
N LEU A 68 -1.87 -3.83 13.82
CA LEU A 68 -0.94 -4.75 13.20
C LEU A 68 0.29 -4.97 14.08
N SER A 69 0.81 -3.90 14.70
CA SER A 69 1.91 -3.98 15.65
C SER A 69 1.56 -4.85 16.85
N SER A 70 0.35 -4.71 17.38
CA SER A 70 -0.08 -5.46 18.57
C SER A 70 -0.24 -6.96 18.28
N VAL A 71 -0.76 -7.33 17.10
CA VAL A 71 -1.01 -8.76 16.78
C VAL A 71 0.21 -9.49 16.26
N THR A 72 1.19 -8.77 15.71
CA THR A 72 2.40 -9.38 15.15
C THR A 72 3.61 -9.35 16.10
N GLY A 73 3.58 -8.48 17.11
CA GLY A 73 4.73 -8.23 17.98
C GLY A 73 5.85 -7.45 17.29
N ARG A 74 5.60 -6.93 16.09
CA ARG A 74 6.55 -6.10 15.34
C ARG A 74 6.07 -4.65 15.34
N ALA A 75 7.02 -3.70 15.17
CA ALA A 75 6.68 -2.28 15.09
C ALA A 75 6.30 -1.92 13.66
N PHE A 76 5.01 -1.68 13.43
CA PHE A 76 4.49 -1.17 12.15
C PHE A 76 4.05 0.26 12.32
N ARG A 77 4.39 1.10 11.34
CA ARG A 77 3.97 2.50 11.28
C ARG A 77 3.90 2.95 9.83
N LEU A 78 3.27 4.09 9.60
CA LEU A 78 3.33 4.71 8.29
C LEU A 78 4.77 5.13 7.98
N PRO A 79 5.23 4.97 6.73
CA PRO A 79 6.56 5.46 6.36
C PRO A 79 6.55 6.99 6.30
N SER A 80 7.71 7.61 6.54
CA SER A 80 7.88 9.02 6.18
C SER A 80 7.91 9.16 4.65
N GLY A 81 7.74 10.39 4.16
CA GLY A 81 7.86 10.65 2.72
C GLY A 81 9.21 10.23 2.18
N ASP A 82 10.29 10.50 2.91
CA ASP A 82 11.64 10.11 2.53
C ASP A 82 11.82 8.58 2.52
N GLU A 83 11.27 7.89 3.52
CA GLU A 83 11.32 6.42 3.58
C GLU A 83 10.56 5.80 2.40
N TRP A 84 9.39 6.36 2.08
CA TRP A 84 8.58 5.89 0.96
C TRP A 84 9.32 6.11 -0.38
N THR A 85 9.90 7.30 -0.56
CA THR A 85 10.65 7.64 -1.78
C THR A 85 11.87 6.75 -1.94
N MET A 86 12.62 6.49 -0.86
CA MET A 86 13.76 5.56 -0.90
C MET A 86 13.31 4.16 -1.31
N ALA A 87 12.22 3.67 -0.74
CA ALA A 87 11.67 2.35 -1.08
C ALA A 87 11.25 2.26 -2.54
N ALA A 88 10.72 3.36 -3.10
CA ALA A 88 10.27 3.42 -4.47
C ALA A 88 11.42 3.52 -5.47
N THR A 89 12.47 4.27 -5.17
CA THR A 89 13.48 4.66 -6.17
C THR A 89 14.89 4.18 -5.87
N GLY A 90 15.20 3.77 -4.67
CA GLY A 90 16.56 3.39 -4.27
C GLY A 90 17.52 4.55 -4.07
N GLY A 91 17.03 5.80 -4.22
CA GLY A 91 17.86 6.99 -4.02
C GLY A 91 18.82 7.28 -5.16
N ASP A 92 18.66 6.68 -6.35
CA ASP A 92 19.57 6.84 -7.48
C ASP A 92 19.09 7.87 -8.52
N GLY A 93 18.01 8.60 -8.21
CA GLY A 93 17.48 9.65 -9.08
C GLY A 93 16.61 9.18 -10.22
N ARG A 94 16.23 7.88 -10.24
CA ARG A 94 15.31 7.38 -11.27
C ARG A 94 13.93 8.02 -11.13
N GLU A 95 13.21 8.16 -12.25
CA GLU A 95 11.91 8.81 -12.28
C GLU A 95 10.79 7.91 -11.72
N TYR A 96 10.90 6.59 -11.89
CA TYR A 96 9.89 5.61 -11.53
C TYR A 96 10.53 4.44 -10.79
N PRO A 97 9.76 3.64 -10.05
CA PRO A 97 10.31 2.48 -9.33
C PRO A 97 11.12 1.53 -10.23
N TRP A 98 10.66 1.28 -11.43
CA TRP A 98 11.32 0.38 -12.40
C TRP A 98 12.49 1.04 -13.17
N GLY A 99 12.71 2.34 -13.02
CA GLY A 99 13.75 3.08 -13.73
C GLY A 99 13.22 4.33 -14.41
N ASN A 100 13.67 4.61 -15.62
CA ASN A 100 13.33 5.85 -16.36
C ASN A 100 12.40 5.63 -17.56
N LYS A 101 11.96 4.40 -17.82
CA LYS A 101 11.00 4.11 -18.86
C LYS A 101 9.65 4.73 -18.51
N LYS A 102 8.98 5.36 -19.48
CA LYS A 102 7.65 5.94 -19.24
C LYS A 102 6.65 4.85 -18.83
N PRO A 103 5.67 5.20 -17.96
CA PRO A 103 4.64 4.23 -17.56
C PRO A 103 3.91 3.66 -18.76
N ASP A 104 3.62 2.37 -18.70
CA ASP A 104 2.74 1.68 -19.64
C ASP A 104 1.89 0.67 -18.88
N GLU A 105 0.98 0.01 -19.59
CA GLU A 105 0.02 -0.91 -19.00
C GLU A 105 0.63 -2.19 -18.41
N THR A 106 1.93 -2.44 -18.67
CA THR A 106 2.63 -3.59 -18.06
C THR A 106 3.34 -3.23 -16.76
N LEU A 107 3.51 -1.95 -16.47
CA LEU A 107 4.31 -1.44 -15.34
C LEU A 107 3.44 -0.95 -14.20
N CYS A 108 2.27 -0.39 -14.47
CA CYS A 108 1.40 0.14 -13.43
C CYS A 108 -0.01 0.43 -13.95
N ASN A 109 -0.93 0.62 -13.01
CA ASN A 109 -2.29 1.12 -13.27
C ASN A 109 -2.25 2.64 -13.16
N PHE A 110 -2.32 3.35 -14.29
CA PHE A 110 -2.20 4.80 -14.33
C PHE A 110 -3.14 5.41 -15.37
N ASN A 111 -3.40 6.72 -15.27
CA ASN A 111 -4.24 7.46 -16.22
C ASN A 111 -5.59 6.80 -16.51
N MET A 112 -6.17 6.13 -15.51
CA MET A 112 -7.46 5.44 -15.67
C MET A 112 -7.46 4.40 -16.79
N ASN A 113 -6.30 3.82 -17.15
CA ASN A 113 -6.22 2.80 -18.20
C ASN A 113 -7.05 1.56 -17.89
N VAL A 114 -7.28 1.26 -16.61
CA VAL A 114 -8.21 0.22 -16.16
C VAL A 114 -9.55 0.82 -15.73
N GLY A 115 -9.58 2.08 -15.26
CA GLY A 115 -10.76 2.77 -14.80
C GLY A 115 -11.16 2.45 -13.34
N ASP A 116 -10.35 1.65 -12.65
CA ASP A 116 -10.58 1.23 -11.27
C ASP A 116 -9.24 0.78 -10.67
N THR A 117 -9.25 0.38 -9.40
CA THR A 117 -8.09 -0.28 -8.81
C THR A 117 -7.86 -1.64 -9.44
N THR A 118 -6.64 -2.16 -9.31
CA THR A 118 -6.29 -3.52 -9.73
C THR A 118 -5.83 -4.31 -8.51
N PRO A 119 -5.86 -5.66 -8.57
CA PRO A 119 -5.29 -6.47 -7.51
C PRO A 119 -3.85 -6.04 -7.20
N VAL A 120 -3.48 -6.04 -5.92
CA VAL A 120 -2.11 -5.69 -5.54
C VAL A 120 -1.13 -6.70 -6.13
N GLY A 121 0.05 -6.23 -6.55
CA GLY A 121 1.06 -7.10 -7.13
C GLY A 121 0.79 -7.53 -8.58
N LYS A 122 -0.17 -6.92 -9.26
CA LYS A 122 -0.49 -7.26 -10.66
C LYS A 122 0.64 -6.91 -11.62
N TYR A 123 1.50 -5.96 -11.26
CA TYR A 123 2.53 -5.42 -12.15
C TYR A 123 3.94 -5.73 -11.62
N PRO A 124 4.40 -6.99 -11.70
CA PRO A 124 5.73 -7.34 -11.17
C PRO A 124 6.89 -6.62 -11.89
N ASP A 125 6.71 -6.25 -13.16
CA ASP A 125 7.71 -5.50 -13.91
C ASP A 125 7.82 -4.05 -13.45
N GLY A 126 6.86 -3.56 -12.67
CA GLY A 126 6.87 -2.23 -12.06
C GLY A 126 7.51 -2.19 -10.68
N ALA A 127 8.18 -3.26 -10.25
CA ALA A 127 8.79 -3.33 -8.92
C ALA A 127 9.90 -2.29 -8.72
N SER A 128 10.03 -1.81 -7.46
CA SER A 128 11.13 -0.95 -7.05
C SER A 128 12.45 -1.75 -6.96
N PRO A 129 13.61 -1.09 -6.76
CA PRO A 129 14.87 -1.80 -6.57
C PRO A 129 14.85 -2.82 -5.43
N TYR A 130 13.97 -2.66 -4.46
CA TYR A 130 13.83 -3.56 -3.31
C TYR A 130 12.74 -4.61 -3.49
N GLY A 131 12.01 -4.56 -4.61
CA GLY A 131 10.91 -5.50 -4.90
C GLY A 131 9.55 -5.04 -4.40
N ALA A 132 9.40 -3.79 -3.95
CA ALA A 132 8.09 -3.24 -3.59
C ALA A 132 7.26 -3.01 -4.85
N LEU A 133 5.96 -3.34 -4.78
CA LEU A 133 5.04 -3.29 -5.91
C LEU A 133 4.01 -2.17 -5.73
N ASP A 134 3.41 -1.72 -6.83
CA ASP A 134 2.39 -0.66 -6.84
C ASP A 134 2.87 0.65 -6.19
N MET A 135 4.15 0.96 -6.28
CA MET A 135 4.69 2.23 -5.76
C MET A 135 4.49 3.39 -6.73
N SER A 136 3.99 3.12 -7.93
CA SER A 136 3.53 4.13 -8.88
C SER A 136 2.22 3.65 -9.48
N GLY A 137 1.18 4.44 -9.31
CA GLY A 137 -0.15 4.07 -9.79
C GLY A 137 -0.97 3.25 -8.80
N ASN A 138 -2.10 2.78 -9.23
CA ASN A 138 -3.14 2.06 -8.51
C ASN A 138 -3.88 2.96 -7.50
N VAL A 139 -3.26 3.36 -6.39
CA VAL A 139 -3.88 4.22 -5.36
C VAL A 139 -2.87 5.22 -4.79
N TRP A 140 -3.37 6.29 -4.18
CA TRP A 140 -2.58 7.18 -3.33
C TRP A 140 -2.32 6.47 -2.00
N GLU A 141 -1.14 6.70 -1.41
CA GLU A 141 -0.75 6.05 -0.17
C GLU A 141 -0.44 7.09 0.91
N TRP A 142 -0.83 6.78 2.16
CA TRP A 142 -0.55 7.63 3.31
C TRP A 142 0.90 7.50 3.76
N THR A 143 1.48 8.63 4.14
CA THR A 143 2.78 8.69 4.83
C THR A 143 2.57 9.31 6.21
N SER A 144 3.60 9.31 7.04
CA SER A 144 3.51 9.86 8.40
C SER A 144 3.45 11.40 8.43
N GLU A 145 3.77 12.07 7.32
CA GLU A 145 3.67 13.53 7.24
C GLU A 145 2.25 13.94 6.92
N GLU A 146 1.76 14.97 7.64
CA GLU A 146 0.47 15.55 7.31
C GLU A 146 0.58 16.33 6.00
N TYR A 147 -0.45 16.21 5.19
CA TYR A 147 -0.57 17.04 4.00
C TYR A 147 -0.83 18.49 4.41
N LYS A 148 0.01 19.37 3.95
CA LYS A 148 -0.10 20.81 4.24
C LYS A 148 -0.46 21.60 3.00
#